data_e5fc7b1c2f851b622f201c06716b78f0
#
_entry.id   e5fc7b1c2f851b622f201c06716b78f0
#
_cell.length_a   1.000
_cell.length_b   1.000
_cell.length_c   1.000
_cell.angle_alpha   90.00
_cell.angle_beta   90.00
_cell.angle_gamma   90.00
#
_symmetry.space_group_name_H-M   'P 1'
#
loop_
_entity.id
_entity.type
_entity.pdbx_description
1 polymer ?
#
loop_
_entity_poly.entity_id
_entity_poly.type
_entity_poly.pdbx_seq_one_letter_code
_entity_poly.pdbx_strand_id
1 'polypeptide(L)' 'RAYFYTNTSNHNHFYLEVEGRLLDIPSDAISVNGLPAPPEGMRISHIDVVVRLKKA' A
#
# COMPACT_ATOMS: atom_id res chain seq x y z
N ARG A 1 20.08 6.06 1.51
CA ARG A 1 19.68 5.92 1.31
C ARG A 1 19.12 5.45 0.70
N ALA A 2 18.95 5.10 0.40
CA ALA A 2 18.48 4.74 -0.28
C ALA A 2 17.72 3.99 -0.43
N TYR A 3 17.22 3.71 -0.49
CA TYR A 3 16.51 3.01 -0.62
C TYR A 3 15.86 2.91 -1.51
N PHE A 4 15.62 2.57 -1.92
CA PHE A 4 15.02 2.46 -2.67
C PHE A 4 14.30 1.84 -2.95
N TYR A 5 13.71 1.79 -2.97
CA TYR A 5 12.88 1.15 -3.18
C TYR A 5 12.61 0.86 -4.35
N THR A 6 13.09 0.23 -4.62
CA THR A 6 13.00 -0.02 -5.73
C THR A 6 11.95 -0.74 -6.10
N ASN A 7 11.51 -1.41 -5.57
CA ASN A 7 10.63 -2.15 -5.93
C ASN A 7 9.47 -1.81 -5.84
N THR A 8 9.26 -1.09 -5.62
CA THR A 8 8.20 -0.70 -5.67
C THR A 8 7.19 -1.39 -6.05
N SER A 9 7.08 -2.30 -5.77
CA SER A 9 6.12 -2.95 -6.10
C SER A 9 4.90 -2.54 -5.65
N ASN A 10 3.90 -2.87 -6.06
CA ASN A 10 2.67 -2.53 -5.65
C ASN A 10 2.21 -3.37 -4.59
N HIS A 11 2.92 -3.54 -3.56
CA HIS A 11 2.53 -4.38 -2.48
C HIS A 11 1.68 -3.64 -1.52
N ASN A 12 0.70 -4.27 -0.99
CA ASN A 12 -0.04 -3.78 0.16
C ASN A 12 0.55 -4.42 1.40
N HIS A 13 0.29 -3.84 2.55
CA HIS A 13 0.95 -4.31 3.76
C HIS A 13 0.02 -4.25 4.95
N PHE A 14 0.19 -5.19 5.88
CA PHE A 14 -0.28 -5.02 7.23
C PHE A 14 0.80 -4.30 8.01
N TYR A 15 0.41 -3.37 8.83
CA TYR A 15 1.35 -2.73 9.73
C TYR A 15 0.95 -3.09 11.16
N LEU A 16 1.79 -3.86 11.83
CA LEU A 16 1.52 -4.27 13.19
C LEU A 16 2.03 -3.18 14.11
N GLU A 17 1.14 -2.38 14.62
CA GLU A 17 1.52 -1.17 15.34
C GLU A 17 2.32 -1.47 16.58
N VAL A 18 1.96 -2.53 17.29
CA VAL A 18 2.65 -2.85 18.53
C VAL A 18 4.10 -3.23 18.28
N GLU A 19 4.33 -3.96 17.20
CA GLU A 19 5.67 -4.44 16.92
C GLU A 19 6.43 -3.57 15.97
N GLY A 20 5.76 -2.68 15.30
CA GLY A 20 6.42 -1.86 14.30
C GLY A 20 6.89 -2.65 13.11
N ARG A 21 6.14 -3.68 12.72
CA ARG A 21 6.53 -4.53 11.61
C ARG A 21 5.55 -4.44 10.47
N LEU A 22 6.07 -4.63 9.28
CA LEU A 22 5.25 -4.70 8.09
C LEU A 22 5.21 -6.13 7.60
N LEU A 23 4.04 -6.57 7.19
CA LEU A 23 3.90 -7.86 6.54
C LEU A 23 3.30 -7.62 5.17
N ASP A 24 3.83 -8.28 4.17
CA ASP A 24 3.35 -8.09 2.81
C ASP A 24 1.99 -8.74 2.61
N ILE A 25 1.16 -8.11 1.83
CA ILE A 25 -0.10 -8.68 1.40
C ILE A 25 0.01 -8.83 -0.11
N PRO A 26 -0.31 -9.98 -0.66
CA PRO A 26 -0.25 -10.14 -2.11
C PRO A 26 -1.10 -9.10 -2.81
N SER A 27 -0.62 -8.59 -3.91
CA SER A 27 -1.27 -7.48 -4.58
C SER A 27 -2.65 -7.85 -5.07
N ASP A 28 -2.91 -9.11 -5.34
CA ASP A 28 -4.21 -9.52 -5.84
C ASP A 28 -5.18 -9.87 -4.72
N ALA A 29 -4.79 -9.71 -3.47
CA ALA A 29 -5.68 -10.00 -2.35
C ALA A 29 -6.59 -8.84 -2.01
N ILE A 30 -6.31 -7.67 -2.51
CA ILE A 30 -7.07 -6.48 -2.19
C ILE A 30 -7.46 -5.78 -3.48
N SER A 31 -8.69 -5.35 -3.54
CA SER A 31 -9.14 -4.52 -4.64
C SER A 31 -9.53 -3.18 -4.11
N VAL A 32 -9.21 -2.13 -4.81
CA VAL A 32 -9.59 -0.79 -4.43
C VAL A 32 -10.52 -0.26 -5.49
N ASN A 33 -11.73 0.08 -5.07
CA ASN A 33 -12.74 0.56 -5.98
C ASN A 33 -13.20 1.94 -5.58
N GLY A 34 -13.88 2.60 -6.45
CA GLY A 34 -14.51 3.86 -6.09
C GLY A 34 -13.60 5.02 -6.02
N LEU A 35 -12.42 4.92 -6.60
CA LEU A 35 -11.53 6.05 -6.60
C LEU A 35 -12.06 7.13 -7.51
N PRO A 36 -11.93 8.38 -7.12
CA PRO A 36 -12.31 9.46 -8.03
C PRO A 36 -11.33 9.55 -9.18
N ALA A 37 -11.74 10.20 -10.23
CA ALA A 37 -10.85 10.40 -11.36
C ALA A 37 -9.70 11.29 -10.94
N PRO A 38 -8.50 11.04 -11.43
CA PRO A 38 -7.39 11.91 -11.11
C PRO A 38 -7.57 13.28 -11.75
N PRO A 39 -6.86 14.28 -11.27
CA PRO A 39 -6.92 15.59 -11.88
C PRO A 39 -6.48 15.52 -13.32
N GLU A 40 -6.93 16.50 -14.09
CA GLU A 40 -6.62 16.56 -15.48
C GLU A 40 -5.11 16.56 -15.69
N GLY A 41 -4.64 15.80 -16.63
CA GLY A 41 -3.23 15.70 -16.90
C GLY A 41 -2.48 14.74 -16.02
N MET A 42 -3.19 14.07 -15.10
CA MET A 42 -2.58 13.13 -14.18
C MET A 42 -3.14 11.77 -14.39
N ARG A 43 -2.42 10.77 -13.94
CA ARG A 43 -2.95 9.42 -13.94
C ARG A 43 -2.43 8.73 -12.70
N ILE A 44 -3.13 7.71 -12.27
CA ILE A 44 -2.74 6.97 -11.09
C ILE A 44 -1.55 6.09 -11.45
N SER A 45 -0.48 6.25 -10.71
CA SER A 45 0.70 5.45 -10.91
C SER A 45 0.61 4.18 -10.11
N HIS A 46 0.33 4.30 -8.84
CA HIS A 46 0.28 3.16 -7.94
C HIS A 46 -0.77 3.38 -6.90
N ILE A 47 -1.22 2.31 -6.31
CA ILE A 47 -2.10 2.35 -5.16
C ILE A 47 -1.49 1.42 -4.13
N ASP A 48 -1.23 1.95 -2.95
CA ASP A 48 -0.71 1.14 -1.87
C ASP A 48 -1.72 1.19 -0.74
N VAL A 49 -1.97 0.07 -0.12
CA VAL A 49 -2.90 0.00 0.98
C VAL A 49 -2.13 -0.46 2.21
N VAL A 50 -2.27 0.26 3.28
CA VAL A 50 -1.66 -0.12 4.54
C VAL A 50 -2.79 -0.40 5.52
N VAL A 51 -2.86 -1.61 6.00
CA VAL A 51 -3.87 -2.03 6.95
C VAL A 51 -3.21 -2.04 8.32
N ARG A 52 -3.64 -1.16 9.19
CA ARG A 52 -3.02 -1.05 10.50
C ARG A 52 -3.69 -1.99 11.47
N LEU A 53 -2.91 -2.76 12.16
CA LEU A 53 -3.41 -3.75 13.09
C LEU A 53 -3.02 -3.37 14.50
N LYS A 54 -3.92 -3.61 15.41
CA LYS A 54 -3.60 -3.45 16.81
C LYS A 54 -4.25 -4.59 17.54
N LYS A 55 -3.90 -4.78 18.78
CA LYS A 55 -4.45 -5.89 19.53
C LYS A 55 -5.94 -5.73 19.69
N ALA A 56 -6.64 -6.81 19.57
CA ALA A 56 -8.10 -6.79 19.65
C ALA A 56 -8.61 -6.59 21.09
#